data_da9f47bb87ecb053d8d5a9d310fe0cc4
#
_entry.id   da9f47bb87ecb053d8d5a9d310fe0cc4
#
_cell.length_a   1.000
_cell.length_b   1.000
_cell.length_c   1.000
_cell.angle_alpha   90.00
_cell.angle_beta   90.00
_cell.angle_gamma   90.00
#
_symmetry.space_group_name_H-M   'P 1'
#
loop_
_entity.id
_entity.type
_entity.pdbx_description
1 polymer ?
#
loop_
_entity_poly.entity_id
_entity_poly.type
_entity_poly.pdbx_seq_one_letter_code
_entity_poly.pdbx_strand_id
1 'polypeptide(L)' 'MQEIPQTTGERLLRLPDVEARTGLRKSAIYAGMKAGTFPACIKLGPRAAAWPLSHIEAWITERVRSSRWVRS' A
#
# COMPACT_ATOMS: atom_id res chain seq x y z
N MET A 1 12.91 22.03 11.13
CA MET A 1 12.75 21.66 10.85
C MET A 1 12.63 20.91 10.40
N GLN A 2 12.72 20.59 10.08
CA GLN A 2 12.62 19.88 9.73
C GLN A 2 12.63 19.16 9.07
N GLU A 3 12.92 18.78 8.88
CA GLU A 3 13.09 18.20 8.27
C GLU A 3 12.77 17.29 7.80
N ILE A 4 12.75 16.96 7.31
CA ILE A 4 12.38 16.15 6.88
C ILE A 4 12.83 15.54 6.21
N PRO A 5 13.06 14.87 6.04
CA PRO A 5 13.66 14.24 5.39
C PRO A 5 13.36 13.82 4.21
N GLN A 6 13.54 13.83 3.79
CA GLN A 6 13.28 13.45 3.02
C GLN A 6 13.22 12.64 2.43
N THR A 7 13.30 12.41 2.51
CA THR A 7 13.32 11.62 2.05
C THR A 7 12.55 11.36 1.24
N THR A 8 12.26 11.45 0.94
CA THR A 8 11.77 10.93 0.19
C THR A 8 10.46 10.97 -0.16
N GLY A 9 9.68 11.55 -0.03
CA GLY A 9 8.34 11.56 -0.42
C GLY A 9 7.49 10.51 0.26
N GLU A 10 7.96 10.04 1.39
CA GLU A 10 7.15 9.10 2.15
C GLU A 10 5.92 9.82 2.66
N ARG A 11 4.81 9.13 2.62
CA ARG A 11 3.58 9.67 3.15
C ARG A 11 2.63 8.53 3.44
N LEU A 12 1.55 8.83 4.12
CA LEU A 12 0.57 7.82 4.49
C LEU A 12 -0.63 7.94 3.57
N LEU A 13 -1.01 6.82 3.02
CA LEU A 13 -2.15 6.77 2.11
C LEU A 13 -3.36 6.23 2.84
N ARG A 14 -4.49 6.85 2.60
CA ARG A 14 -5.74 6.34 3.15
C ARG A 14 -6.32 5.34 2.17
N LEU A 15 -7.33 4.62 2.61
CA LEU A 15 -7.89 3.54 1.83
C LEU A 15 -8.26 3.92 0.39
N PRO A 16 -8.93 5.05 0.14
CA PRO A 16 -9.27 5.37 -1.24
C PRO A 16 -8.05 5.50 -2.14
N ASP A 17 -6.96 6.04 -1.60
CA ASP A 17 -5.73 6.18 -2.37
C ASP A 17 -5.09 4.82 -2.62
N VAL A 18 -5.14 3.94 -1.63
CA VAL A 18 -4.60 2.60 -1.80
C VAL A 18 -5.40 1.85 -2.86
N GLU A 19 -6.70 1.98 -2.82
CA GLU A 19 -7.53 1.35 -3.84
C GLU A 19 -7.19 1.88 -5.23
N ALA A 20 -7.01 3.18 -5.33
CA ALA A 20 -6.70 3.79 -6.63
C ALA A 20 -5.36 3.32 -7.16
N ARG A 21 -4.39 3.19 -6.29
CA ARG A 21 -3.05 2.80 -6.73
C ARG A 21 -2.92 1.33 -7.04
N THR A 22 -3.64 0.49 -6.31
CA THR A 22 -3.50 -0.96 -6.47
C THR A 22 -4.57 -1.56 -7.36
N GLY A 23 -5.68 -0.87 -7.53
CA GLY A 23 -6.80 -1.42 -8.27
C GLY A 23 -7.60 -2.44 -7.48
N LEU A 24 -7.26 -2.63 -6.21
CA LEU A 24 -7.98 -3.58 -5.38
C LEU A 24 -9.12 -2.88 -4.65
N ARG A 25 -10.13 -3.66 -4.32
CA ARG A 25 -11.22 -3.14 -3.53
C ARG A 25 -10.94 -3.36 -2.07
N LYS A 26 -11.69 -2.68 -1.23
CA LYS A 26 -11.53 -2.75 0.20
C LYS A 26 -11.46 -4.18 0.71
N SER A 27 -12.40 -5.02 0.28
CA SER A 27 -12.43 -6.38 0.80
C SER A 27 -11.18 -7.17 0.43
N ALA A 28 -10.66 -6.95 -0.77
CA ALA A 28 -9.45 -7.64 -1.19
C ALA A 28 -8.23 -7.15 -0.39
N ILE A 29 -8.19 -5.85 -0.10
CA ILE A 29 -7.10 -5.29 0.68
C ILE A 29 -7.09 -5.88 2.08
N TYR A 30 -8.23 -5.92 2.74
CA TYR A 30 -8.29 -6.45 4.09
C TYR A 30 -8.07 -7.95 4.13
N ALA A 31 -8.57 -8.65 3.13
CA ALA A 31 -8.32 -10.09 3.05
C ALA A 31 -6.83 -10.35 2.86
N GLY A 32 -6.16 -9.54 2.05
CA GLY A 32 -4.73 -9.70 1.83
C GLY A 32 -3.92 -9.41 3.08
N MET A 33 -4.35 -8.40 3.86
CA MET A 33 -3.68 -8.11 5.12
C MET A 33 -3.78 -9.29 6.06
N LYS A 34 -4.96 -9.89 6.13
CA LYS A 34 -5.17 -11.02 7.00
C LYS A 34 -4.37 -12.23 6.54
N ALA A 35 -4.29 -12.43 5.25
CA ALA A 35 -3.54 -13.56 4.71
C ALA A 35 -2.04 -13.34 4.67
N GLY A 36 -1.60 -12.12 4.91
CA GLY A 36 -0.18 -11.81 4.85
C GLY A 36 0.35 -11.53 3.47
N THR A 37 -0.55 -11.29 2.51
CA THR A 37 -0.14 -11.03 1.12
C THR A 37 -0.24 -9.54 0.76
N PHE A 38 -0.66 -8.72 1.69
CA PHE A 38 -0.75 -7.29 1.47
C PHE A 38 -0.19 -6.57 2.70
N PRO A 39 0.46 -5.42 2.52
CA PRO A 39 1.06 -4.72 3.65
C PRO A 39 0.04 -4.36 4.72
N ALA A 40 0.44 -4.47 5.96
CA ALA A 40 -0.43 -4.12 7.07
C ALA A 40 -0.57 -2.62 7.15
N CYS A 41 -1.73 -2.17 7.60
CA CYS A 41 -1.95 -0.74 7.77
C CYS A 41 -1.38 -0.28 9.10
N ILE A 42 -1.21 1.02 9.20
CA ILE A 42 -0.82 1.66 10.42
C ILE A 42 -2.08 2.32 10.98
N LYS A 43 -2.34 2.09 12.27
CA LYS A 43 -3.51 2.70 12.87
C LYS A 43 -3.18 4.10 13.32
N LEU A 44 -3.93 5.04 12.81
CA LEU A 44 -3.76 6.43 13.20
C LEU A 44 -4.70 6.82 14.33
N GLY A 45 -5.72 6.02 14.55
CA GLY A 45 -6.70 6.27 15.58
C GLY A 45 -7.74 5.18 15.55
N PRO A 46 -8.78 5.28 16.35
CA PRO A 46 -9.77 4.21 16.45
C PRO A 46 -10.42 3.86 15.12
N ARG A 47 -10.57 4.82 14.26
CA ARG A 47 -11.20 4.56 12.98
C ARG A 47 -10.39 5.03 11.81
N ALA A 48 -9.11 5.21 12.04
CA ALA A 48 -8.24 5.74 11.00
C ALA A 48 -7.10 4.78 10.77
N ALA A 49 -6.96 4.36 9.55
CA ALA A 49 -5.87 3.48 9.14
C ALA A 49 -5.24 4.06 7.89
N ALA A 50 -3.96 3.82 7.73
CA ALA A 50 -3.24 4.32 6.57
C ALA A 50 -2.12 3.35 6.24
N TRP A 51 -1.60 3.46 5.03
CA TRP A 51 -0.49 2.63 4.59
C TRP A 51 0.64 3.54 4.15
N PRO A 52 1.87 3.26 4.55
CA PRO A 52 3.00 4.05 4.04
C PRO A 52 3.09 3.91 2.52
N LEU A 53 3.30 5.02 1.85
CA LEU A 53 3.41 4.99 0.39
C LEU A 53 4.49 4.01 -0.05
N SER A 54 5.62 3.99 0.64
CA SER A 54 6.71 3.11 0.26
C SER A 54 6.30 1.64 0.33
N HIS A 55 5.45 1.28 1.29
CA HIS A 55 4.99 -0.10 1.39
C HIS A 55 4.09 -0.46 0.22
N ILE A 56 3.23 0.47 -0.17
CA ILE A 56 2.33 0.22 -1.28
C ILE A 56 3.11 0.14 -2.58
N GLU A 57 4.09 1.02 -2.75
CA GLU A 57 4.91 0.99 -3.96
C GLU A 57 5.72 -0.29 -4.04
N ALA A 58 6.26 -0.74 -2.90
CA ALA A 58 7.03 -1.97 -2.89
C ALA A 58 6.13 -3.17 -3.24
N TRP A 59 4.92 -3.16 -2.73
CA TRP A 59 3.98 -4.23 -3.02
C TRP A 59 3.66 -4.27 -4.52
N ILE A 60 3.40 -3.10 -5.10
CA ILE A 60 3.11 -3.01 -6.53
C ILE A 60 4.30 -3.49 -7.35
N THR A 61 5.47 -3.03 -6.98
CA THR A 61 6.69 -3.42 -7.69
C THR A 61 6.87 -4.93 -7.64
N GLU A 62 6.67 -5.51 -6.47
CA GLU A 62 6.85 -6.95 -6.33
C GLU A 62 5.81 -7.72 -7.12
N ARG A 63 4.59 -7.23 -7.18
CA ARG A 63 3.56 -7.90 -7.97
C ARG A 63 3.91 -7.86 -9.44
N VAL A 64 4.39 -6.74 -9.91
CA VAL A 64 4.77 -6.62 -11.30
C VAL A 64 5.94 -7.55 -11.61
N ARG A 65 6.93 -7.58 -10.73
CA ARG A 65 8.10 -8.42 -10.95
C ARG A 65 7.79 -9.89 -10.93
N SER A 66 6.92 -10.32 -10.04
CA SER A 66 6.65 -11.74 -9.96
C SER A 66 5.55 -12.21 -10.90
N SER A 67 4.89 -11.27 -11.58
CA SER A 67 3.88 -11.67 -12.53
C SER A 67 4.52 -12.15 -13.79
N ARG A 68 3.91 -13.21 -14.41
CA ARG A 68 4.40 -13.66 -15.62
C ARG A 68 3.70 -12.84 -16.63
N TRP A 69 4.34 -12.15 -17.42
CA TRP A 69 3.74 -11.37 -18.48
C TRP A 69 3.32 -12.25 -19.57
N VAL A 70 2.06 -12.41 -19.64
CA VAL A 70 1.56 -13.21 -20.68
C VAL A 70 1.19 -12.31 -21.73
N ARG A 71 1.74 -12.47 -22.79
CA ARG A 71 1.44 -11.67 -23.71
C ARG A 71 0.51 -12.18 -24.35
N SER A 72 -0.20 -11.91 -24.27
CA SER A 72 -1.20 -12.61 -24.79
C SER A 72 -1.81 -12.04 -25.82
#